data_c4672038e46b92a5b2b4bc276aa9ec49
#
_entry.id   c4672038e46b92a5b2b4bc276aa9ec49
#
_cell.length_a   1.000
_cell.length_b   1.000
_cell.length_c   1.000
_cell.angle_alpha   90.00
_cell.angle_beta   90.00
_cell.angle_gamma   90.00
#
_symmetry.space_group_name_H-M   'P 1'
#
loop_
_entity.id
_entity.type
_entity.pdbx_description
1 polymer ?
#
loop_
_entity_poly.entity_id
_entity_poly.type
_entity_poly.pdbx_seq_one_letter_code
_entity_poly.pdbx_strand_id
1 'polypeptide(L)'
;DEIVEITKKSPIETEIFVHGAICMAISGRCFLSYGLYGRSANCGDCLQPCRKNWTLTYEDGDDKVVNFSDVEDESFVIAPSSDGSYRTNFFSPKDMCMIEYIPELMKSGVASFKLEGRARSPDYGAMVTGMYRQAIDSFVEDPVNYKVKDEWMEELGSVFNRGFDTNFYFNTPFETSEDNQSKYIKKDIGQVVNYYNRVNAVEIRIWDDLKIGDKIIIQGK
;
A
#
# COMPACT_ATOMS: atom_id res chain seq x y z
N ASP A 1 5.70 -23.74 1.54
CA ASP A 1 6.35 -24.83 2.30
C ASP A 1 7.11 -24.30 3.52
N GLU A 2 7.93 -23.23 3.41
CA GLU A 2 8.70 -22.67 4.52
C GLU A 2 7.84 -22.20 5.70
N ILE A 3 6.72 -21.52 5.43
CA ILE A 3 5.78 -21.07 6.47
C ILE A 3 5.24 -22.27 7.27
N VAL A 4 4.85 -23.33 6.59
CA VAL A 4 4.36 -24.56 7.23
C VAL A 4 5.44 -25.19 8.11
N GLU A 5 6.68 -25.21 7.63
CA GLU A 5 7.81 -25.77 8.38
C GLU A 5 8.13 -24.94 9.62
N ILE A 6 8.18 -23.61 9.49
CA ILE A 6 8.39 -22.67 10.59
C ILE A 6 7.27 -22.82 11.63
N THR A 7 6.01 -22.79 11.19
CA THR A 7 4.84 -22.91 12.06
C THR A 7 4.86 -24.22 12.85
N LYS A 8 5.19 -25.33 12.22
CA LYS A 8 5.28 -26.65 12.88
C LYS A 8 6.41 -26.73 13.91
N LYS A 9 7.53 -26.05 13.67
CA LYS A 9 8.72 -26.07 14.55
C LYS A 9 8.69 -25.00 15.63
N SER A 10 7.87 -23.97 15.46
CA SER A 10 7.78 -22.86 16.40
C SER A 10 7.12 -23.30 17.71
N PRO A 11 7.71 -23.00 18.87
CA PRO A 11 7.09 -23.25 20.17
C PRO A 11 6.02 -22.20 20.54
N ILE A 12 5.86 -21.16 19.73
CA ILE A 12 4.90 -20.08 19.92
C ILE A 12 4.06 -19.92 18.65
N GLU A 13 2.91 -19.26 18.79
CA GLU A 13 2.05 -18.89 17.67
C GLU A 13 2.80 -18.05 16.63
N THR A 14 2.50 -18.29 15.36
CA THR A 14 3.10 -17.57 14.24
C THR A 14 2.09 -16.67 13.56
N GLU A 15 2.54 -15.50 13.17
CA GLU A 15 1.76 -14.49 12.43
C GLU A 15 2.47 -14.18 11.10
N ILE A 16 1.72 -14.03 10.03
CA ILE A 16 2.24 -13.68 8.71
C ILE A 16 1.56 -12.46 8.14
N PHE A 17 2.30 -11.62 7.44
CA PHE A 17 1.71 -10.54 6.65
C PHE A 17 1.00 -11.10 5.43
N VAL A 18 -0.20 -10.58 5.14
CA VAL A 18 -1.00 -11.01 3.98
C VAL A 18 -1.49 -9.86 3.11
N HIS A 19 -1.38 -8.62 3.58
CA HIS A 19 -1.80 -7.43 2.82
C HIS A 19 -1.07 -6.18 3.24
N GLY A 20 -0.88 -5.29 2.26
CA GLY A 20 -0.41 -3.93 2.45
C GLY A 20 1.01 -3.67 2.00
N ALA A 21 1.55 -2.53 2.38
CA ALA A 21 2.85 -2.07 1.92
C ALA A 21 3.98 -3.00 2.38
N ILE A 22 4.76 -3.51 1.45
CA ILE A 22 5.95 -4.28 1.75
C ILE A 22 7.19 -3.38 1.79
N CYS A 23 8.13 -3.70 2.69
CA CYS A 23 9.43 -3.04 2.71
C CYS A 23 10.35 -3.66 1.65
N MET A 24 11.02 -2.84 0.84
CA MET A 24 12.01 -3.32 -0.11
C MET A 24 13.29 -3.88 0.54
N ALA A 25 13.49 -3.60 1.82
CA ALA A 25 14.67 -4.01 2.56
C ALA A 25 14.34 -5.03 3.65
N ILE A 26 15.29 -5.90 3.94
CA ILE A 26 15.23 -6.78 5.11
C ILE A 26 15.16 -5.91 6.37
N SER A 27 14.29 -6.29 7.30
CA SER A 27 14.10 -5.58 8.58
C SER A 27 15.41 -5.34 9.31
N GLY A 28 15.59 -4.13 9.81
CA GLY A 28 16.80 -3.70 10.50
C GLY A 28 17.98 -3.29 9.61
N ARG A 29 17.88 -3.41 8.28
CA ARG A 29 18.99 -3.15 7.37
C ARG A 29 18.84 -1.91 6.48
N CYS A 30 17.70 -1.23 6.55
CA CYS A 30 17.49 -0.02 5.77
C CYS A 30 17.82 1.23 6.60
N PHE A 31 18.76 2.02 6.11
CA PHE A 31 19.16 3.30 6.69
C PHE A 31 18.76 4.51 5.81
N LEU A 32 18.02 4.28 4.72
CA LEU A 32 17.71 5.32 3.74
C LEU A 32 16.98 6.52 4.37
N SER A 33 15.91 6.24 5.14
CA SER A 33 15.15 7.30 5.83
C SER A 33 15.98 8.00 6.92
N TYR A 34 16.86 7.28 7.59
CA TYR A 34 17.75 7.87 8.59
C TYR A 34 18.80 8.77 7.94
N GLY A 35 19.43 8.29 6.86
CA GLY A 35 20.48 9.06 6.16
C GLY A 35 19.95 10.36 5.54
N LEU A 36 18.72 10.33 4.97
CA LEU A 36 18.13 11.49 4.34
C LEU A 36 17.45 12.48 5.30
N TYR A 37 16.81 11.96 6.36
CA TYR A 37 15.91 12.76 7.19
C TYR A 37 16.17 12.63 8.71
N GLY A 38 17.16 11.85 9.11
CA GLY A 38 17.41 11.56 10.53
C GLY A 38 16.32 10.68 11.20
N ARG A 39 15.39 10.08 10.40
CA ARG A 39 14.24 9.32 10.88
C ARG A 39 14.44 7.82 10.63
N SER A 40 14.57 7.05 11.71
CA SER A 40 14.97 5.64 11.63
C SER A 40 13.81 4.69 11.35
N ALA A 41 13.93 3.89 10.30
CA ALA A 41 13.01 2.78 10.02
C ALA A 41 13.02 1.73 11.14
N ASN A 42 14.17 1.52 11.79
CA ASN A 42 14.33 0.53 12.87
C ASN A 42 13.64 0.96 14.18
N CYS A 43 13.32 2.25 14.31
CA CYS A 43 12.53 2.81 15.41
C CYS A 43 11.05 3.02 15.05
N GLY A 44 10.61 2.49 13.93
CA GLY A 44 9.23 2.67 13.45
C GLY A 44 8.92 4.03 12.83
N ASP A 45 9.94 4.87 12.58
CA ASP A 45 9.80 6.27 12.18
C ASP A 45 10.23 6.53 10.73
N CYS A 46 10.02 5.56 9.85
CA CYS A 46 10.37 5.64 8.43
C CYS A 46 9.45 6.59 7.66
N LEU A 47 10.04 7.55 6.94
CA LEU A 47 9.32 8.43 6.03
C LEU A 47 9.12 7.83 4.62
N GLN A 48 9.50 6.58 4.44
CA GLN A 48 9.34 5.82 3.19
C GLN A 48 9.97 6.50 1.94
N PRO A 49 11.21 6.97 1.98
CA PRO A 49 11.82 7.62 0.81
C PRO A 49 11.90 6.69 -0.41
N CYS A 50 11.94 5.37 -0.21
CA CYS A 50 11.87 4.41 -1.30
C CYS A 50 10.58 4.48 -2.12
N ARG A 51 9.53 5.14 -1.60
CA ARG A 51 8.25 5.34 -2.28
C ARG A 51 8.18 6.65 -3.06
N LYS A 52 9.19 7.50 -2.90
CA LYS A 52 9.32 8.73 -3.66
C LYS A 52 9.88 8.45 -5.04
N ASN A 53 9.71 9.43 -5.89
CA ASN A 53 10.28 9.44 -7.22
C ASN A 53 11.77 9.76 -7.16
N TRP A 54 12.59 8.99 -7.86
CA TRP A 54 14.03 9.18 -7.93
C TRP A 54 14.48 9.36 -9.39
N THR A 55 15.28 10.38 -9.65
CA THR A 55 15.94 10.56 -10.94
C THR A 55 17.37 10.06 -10.82
N LEU A 56 17.78 9.20 -11.73
CA LEU A 56 19.16 8.85 -11.95
C LEU A 56 19.70 9.76 -13.05
N THR A 57 20.69 10.59 -12.71
CA THR A 57 21.45 11.35 -13.69
C THR A 57 22.84 10.76 -13.83
N TYR A 58 23.30 10.71 -15.05
CA TYR A 58 24.61 10.18 -15.41
C TYR A 58 25.48 11.36 -15.85
N GLU A 59 26.58 11.60 -15.19
CA GLU A 59 27.57 12.54 -15.66
C GLU A 59 28.62 11.79 -16.48
N ASP A 60 28.76 12.16 -17.74
CA ASP A 60 29.76 11.61 -18.66
C ASP A 60 31.14 12.22 -18.29
N GLY A 61 31.97 11.38 -17.66
CA GLY A 61 33.33 11.70 -17.26
C GLY A 61 34.10 10.41 -16.93
N ASP A 62 35.42 10.49 -16.77
CA ASP A 62 36.26 9.33 -16.44
C ASP A 62 35.84 8.62 -15.13
N ASP A 63 35.18 9.35 -14.23
CA ASP A 63 34.51 8.79 -13.03
C ASP A 63 32.98 8.84 -13.21
N LYS A 64 32.39 7.69 -13.46
CA LYS A 64 30.95 7.56 -13.63
C LYS A 64 30.23 7.76 -12.29
N VAL A 65 29.78 8.98 -12.04
CA VAL A 65 28.98 9.32 -10.85
C VAL A 65 27.51 9.16 -11.16
N VAL A 66 26.82 8.32 -10.42
CA VAL A 66 25.36 8.19 -10.46
C VAL A 66 24.78 9.06 -9.36
N ASN A 67 24.16 10.17 -9.73
CA ASN A 67 23.47 11.03 -8.79
C ASN A 67 21.99 10.63 -8.68
N PHE A 68 21.51 10.50 -7.45
CA PHE A 68 20.12 10.30 -7.15
C PHE A 68 19.52 11.61 -6.67
N SER A 69 18.49 12.11 -7.34
CA SER A 69 17.74 13.28 -6.89
C SER A 69 16.27 12.91 -6.65
N ASP A 70 15.71 13.42 -5.58
CA ASP A 70 14.26 13.35 -5.29
C ASP A 70 13.55 14.36 -6.19
N VAL A 71 12.57 13.92 -6.95
CA VAL A 71 11.76 14.76 -7.82
C VAL A 71 10.34 14.76 -7.29
N GLU A 72 9.92 15.87 -6.75
CA GLU A 72 8.65 15.97 -6.00
C GLU A 72 7.41 15.85 -6.87
N ASP A 73 7.34 15.60 -8.10
CA ASP A 73 6.07 15.57 -8.86
C ASP A 73 6.02 14.74 -10.15
N GLU A 74 6.92 13.80 -10.39
CA GLU A 74 6.84 13.04 -11.64
C GLU A 74 7.00 11.53 -11.47
N SER A 75 6.17 10.79 -12.20
CA SER A 75 6.20 9.34 -12.33
C SER A 75 7.50 8.86 -13.00
N PHE A 76 8.05 7.75 -12.49
CA PHE A 76 9.29 7.18 -12.99
C PHE A 76 9.06 6.12 -14.07
N VAL A 77 9.77 6.24 -15.15
CA VAL A 77 9.88 5.19 -16.17
C VAL A 77 11.37 4.88 -16.34
N ILE A 78 11.75 3.60 -16.35
CA ILE A 78 13.08 3.21 -16.83
C ILE A 78 13.08 3.33 -18.36
N ALA A 79 13.15 4.55 -18.83
CA ALA A 79 13.40 4.85 -20.22
C ALA A 79 14.43 5.99 -20.24
N PRO A 80 15.44 5.94 -21.10
CA PRO A 80 16.31 7.08 -21.26
C PRO A 80 15.45 8.26 -21.72
N SER A 81 15.43 9.32 -20.92
CA SER A 81 14.94 10.61 -21.39
C SER A 81 15.89 11.15 -22.44
N SER A 82 15.42 12.10 -23.24
CA SER A 82 16.23 12.72 -24.30
C SER A 82 17.50 13.43 -23.79
N ASP A 83 17.61 13.64 -22.48
CA ASP A 83 18.74 14.24 -21.77
C ASP A 83 19.70 13.21 -21.14
N GLY A 84 19.45 11.91 -21.32
CA GLY A 84 20.24 10.82 -20.74
C GLY A 84 19.96 10.52 -19.28
N SER A 85 18.97 11.18 -18.66
CA SER A 85 18.54 10.84 -17.30
C SER A 85 17.60 9.63 -17.29
N TYR A 86 17.63 8.87 -16.21
CA TYR A 86 16.71 7.73 -15.98
C TYR A 86 15.84 8.05 -14.78
N ARG A 87 14.53 7.92 -14.96
CA ARG A 87 13.56 8.04 -13.88
C ARG A 87 13.00 6.66 -13.56
N THR A 88 12.91 6.30 -12.29
CA THR A 88 12.47 4.96 -11.92
C THR A 88 11.89 4.87 -10.51
N ASN A 89 10.82 4.10 -10.38
CA ASN A 89 10.21 3.66 -9.12
C ASN A 89 10.78 2.33 -8.62
N PHE A 90 11.95 1.92 -9.06
CA PHE A 90 12.48 0.58 -8.77
C PHE A 90 12.60 0.26 -7.27
N PHE A 91 12.56 1.26 -6.41
CA PHE A 91 12.49 1.08 -4.96
C PHE A 91 11.08 0.99 -4.38
N SER A 92 10.03 1.16 -5.18
CA SER A 92 8.64 1.17 -4.74
C SER A 92 7.91 -0.10 -5.15
N PRO A 93 7.98 -1.20 -4.37
CA PRO A 93 7.26 -2.42 -4.70
C PRO A 93 5.75 -2.19 -4.63
N LYS A 94 5.01 -2.96 -5.44
CA LYS A 94 3.56 -3.09 -5.33
C LYS A 94 3.17 -3.53 -3.92
N ASP A 95 1.96 -3.21 -3.52
CA ASP A 95 1.46 -3.64 -2.22
C ASP A 95 1.13 -5.16 -2.26
N MET A 96 1.42 -5.85 -1.17
CA MET A 96 1.10 -7.27 -1.04
C MET A 96 -0.41 -7.47 -1.00
N CYS A 97 -0.90 -8.48 -1.72
CA CYS A 97 -2.29 -8.94 -1.61
C CYS A 97 -2.35 -10.46 -1.79
N MET A 98 -2.67 -11.15 -0.71
CA MET A 98 -2.71 -12.62 -0.64
C MET A 98 -4.13 -13.17 -0.55
N ILE A 99 -5.14 -12.39 -0.86
CA ILE A 99 -6.56 -12.78 -0.70
C ILE A 99 -6.92 -14.01 -1.56
N GLU A 100 -6.27 -14.17 -2.70
CA GLU A 100 -6.47 -15.33 -3.58
C GLU A 100 -5.95 -16.63 -2.96
N TYR A 101 -5.01 -16.53 -2.02
CA TYR A 101 -4.31 -17.65 -1.40
C TYR A 101 -4.76 -17.96 0.02
N ILE A 102 -5.94 -17.44 0.42
CA ILE A 102 -6.52 -17.72 1.75
C ILE A 102 -6.60 -19.22 2.04
N PRO A 103 -7.00 -20.10 1.10
CA PRO A 103 -7.03 -21.53 1.37
C PRO A 103 -5.68 -22.11 1.76
N GLU A 104 -4.61 -21.74 1.05
CA GLU A 104 -3.24 -22.22 1.30
C GLU A 104 -2.71 -21.67 2.62
N LEU A 105 -2.95 -20.38 2.87
CA LEU A 105 -2.50 -19.70 4.08
C LEU A 105 -3.19 -20.27 5.32
N MET A 106 -4.48 -20.53 5.28
CA MET A 106 -5.20 -21.16 6.39
C MET A 106 -4.75 -22.59 6.65
N LYS A 107 -4.42 -23.35 5.60
CA LYS A 107 -3.87 -24.71 5.73
C LYS A 107 -2.43 -24.74 6.25
N SER A 108 -1.73 -23.60 6.23
CA SER A 108 -0.34 -23.51 6.72
C SER A 108 -0.23 -23.66 8.23
N GLY A 109 -1.33 -23.48 8.96
CA GLY A 109 -1.40 -23.60 10.42
C GLY A 109 -0.96 -22.35 11.18
N VAL A 110 -0.74 -21.23 10.52
CA VAL A 110 -0.46 -19.94 11.19
C VAL A 110 -1.64 -19.52 12.05
N ALA A 111 -1.36 -18.89 13.17
CA ALA A 111 -2.39 -18.46 14.12
C ALA A 111 -3.08 -17.15 13.69
N SER A 112 -2.38 -16.30 12.91
CA SER A 112 -2.88 -14.97 12.62
C SER A 112 -2.39 -14.43 11.26
N PHE A 113 -3.28 -13.69 10.60
CA PHE A 113 -2.97 -12.91 9.40
C PHE A 113 -2.83 -11.43 9.76
N LYS A 114 -1.74 -10.83 9.33
CA LYS A 114 -1.44 -9.43 9.60
C LYS A 114 -1.67 -8.56 8.36
N LEU A 115 -2.42 -7.49 8.56
CA LEU A 115 -2.69 -6.47 7.55
C LEU A 115 -1.84 -5.23 7.87
N GLU A 116 -1.03 -4.76 6.93
CA GLU A 116 -0.23 -3.56 7.10
C GLU A 116 -1.05 -2.32 6.75
N GLY A 117 -1.24 -1.44 7.71
CA GLY A 117 -2.03 -0.22 7.53
C GLY A 117 -1.54 0.97 8.37
N ARG A 118 -0.32 0.90 8.92
CA ARG A 118 0.21 1.91 9.87
C ARG A 118 0.16 3.36 9.35
N ALA A 119 0.45 3.56 8.08
CA ALA A 119 0.45 4.87 7.43
C ALA A 119 -0.80 5.09 6.57
N ARG A 120 -1.91 4.40 6.88
CA ARG A 120 -3.15 4.45 6.11
C ARG A 120 -4.29 5.05 6.94
N SER A 121 -5.35 5.45 6.24
CA SER A 121 -6.57 5.95 6.89
C SER A 121 -7.33 4.83 7.61
N PRO A 122 -8.18 5.15 8.60
CA PRO A 122 -9.08 4.17 9.21
C PRO A 122 -9.98 3.46 8.20
N ASP A 123 -10.43 4.15 7.14
CA ASP A 123 -11.25 3.58 6.07
C ASP A 123 -10.52 2.46 5.34
N TYR A 124 -9.21 2.64 5.08
CA TYR A 124 -8.37 1.59 4.51
C TYR A 124 -8.36 0.35 5.41
N GLY A 125 -8.10 0.56 6.71
CA GLY A 125 -8.07 -0.54 7.68
C GLY A 125 -9.40 -1.30 7.74
N ALA A 126 -10.51 -0.56 7.78
CA ALA A 126 -11.86 -1.15 7.82
C ALA A 126 -12.17 -1.94 6.54
N MET A 127 -11.87 -1.35 5.36
CA MET A 127 -12.11 -1.99 4.07
C MET A 127 -11.30 -3.29 3.92
N VAL A 128 -9.98 -3.20 4.08
CA VAL A 128 -9.10 -4.37 3.93
C VAL A 128 -9.46 -5.48 4.92
N THR A 129 -9.69 -5.14 6.19
CA THR A 129 -10.10 -6.13 7.20
C THR A 129 -11.43 -6.77 6.84
N GLY A 130 -12.40 -5.98 6.37
CA GLY A 130 -13.71 -6.47 5.93
C GLY A 130 -13.61 -7.48 4.79
N MET A 131 -12.78 -7.20 3.78
CA MET A 131 -12.61 -8.10 2.62
C MET A 131 -11.91 -9.40 3.02
N TYR A 132 -10.83 -9.33 3.80
CA TYR A 132 -10.15 -10.52 4.30
C TYR A 132 -11.05 -11.35 5.23
N ARG A 133 -11.86 -10.71 6.07
CA ARG A 133 -12.83 -11.42 6.92
C ARG A 133 -13.85 -12.17 6.08
N GLN A 134 -14.43 -11.53 5.08
CA GLN A 134 -15.38 -12.18 4.17
C GLN A 134 -14.72 -13.35 3.40
N ALA A 135 -13.49 -13.18 2.94
CA ALA A 135 -12.76 -14.24 2.24
C ALA A 135 -12.52 -15.46 3.15
N ILE A 136 -12.08 -15.24 4.39
CA ILE A 136 -11.87 -16.30 5.37
C ILE A 136 -13.21 -17.01 5.69
N ASP A 137 -14.28 -16.26 5.94
CA ASP A 137 -15.59 -16.82 6.26
C ASP A 137 -16.14 -17.65 5.10
N SER A 138 -16.03 -17.14 3.87
CA SER A 138 -16.43 -17.86 2.66
C SER A 138 -15.65 -19.17 2.46
N PHE A 139 -14.35 -19.18 2.78
CA PHE A 139 -13.55 -20.41 2.72
C PHE A 139 -13.94 -21.40 3.82
N VAL A 140 -14.20 -20.92 5.03
CA VAL A 140 -14.64 -21.78 6.15
C VAL A 140 -16.02 -22.39 5.88
N GLU A 141 -16.94 -21.62 5.27
CA GLU A 141 -18.30 -22.08 4.95
C GLU A 141 -18.30 -23.12 3.82
N ASP A 142 -17.55 -22.90 2.74
CA ASP A 142 -17.45 -23.84 1.62
C ASP A 142 -16.02 -23.93 1.07
N PRO A 143 -15.16 -24.75 1.69
CA PRO A 143 -13.76 -24.89 1.27
C PRO A 143 -13.58 -25.47 -0.13
N VAL A 144 -14.58 -26.20 -0.65
CA VAL A 144 -14.49 -26.89 -1.94
C VAL A 144 -14.74 -25.94 -3.10
N ASN A 145 -15.70 -25.03 -2.94
CA ASN A 145 -16.09 -24.11 -3.99
C ASN A 145 -15.56 -22.68 -3.77
N TYR A 146 -14.61 -22.49 -2.84
CA TYR A 146 -14.03 -21.17 -2.59
C TYR A 146 -13.48 -20.56 -3.88
N LYS A 147 -13.88 -19.34 -4.13
CA LYS A 147 -13.36 -18.49 -5.19
C LYS A 147 -13.29 -17.05 -4.70
N VAL A 148 -12.25 -16.35 -5.10
CA VAL A 148 -12.17 -14.91 -4.88
C VAL A 148 -13.30 -14.24 -5.67
N LYS A 149 -14.03 -13.35 -5.01
CA LYS A 149 -15.09 -12.58 -5.64
C LYS A 149 -14.49 -11.32 -6.26
N ASP A 150 -14.91 -10.99 -7.47
CA ASP A 150 -14.47 -9.77 -8.17
C ASP A 150 -14.73 -8.52 -7.33
N GLU A 151 -15.85 -8.51 -6.59
CA GLU A 151 -16.22 -7.43 -5.66
C GLU A 151 -15.16 -7.17 -4.60
N TRP A 152 -14.50 -8.21 -4.07
CA TRP A 152 -13.43 -8.04 -3.08
C TRP A 152 -12.22 -7.33 -3.67
N MET A 153 -11.85 -7.69 -4.90
CA MET A 153 -10.74 -7.04 -5.60
C MET A 153 -11.08 -5.60 -5.98
N GLU A 154 -12.32 -5.34 -6.37
CA GLU A 154 -12.82 -3.98 -6.65
C GLU A 154 -12.77 -3.10 -5.39
N GLU A 155 -13.23 -3.60 -4.26
CA GLU A 155 -13.21 -2.88 -2.99
C GLU A 155 -11.78 -2.64 -2.47
N LEU A 156 -10.90 -3.65 -2.53
CA LEU A 156 -9.48 -3.49 -2.22
C LEU A 156 -8.81 -2.47 -3.15
N GLY A 157 -9.16 -2.47 -4.44
CA GLY A 157 -8.68 -1.48 -5.41
C GLY A 157 -9.27 -0.08 -5.23
N SER A 158 -10.35 0.08 -4.46
CA SER A 158 -10.98 1.37 -4.21
C SER A 158 -10.25 2.22 -3.18
N VAL A 159 -9.53 1.59 -2.27
CA VAL A 159 -8.70 2.26 -1.27
C VAL A 159 -7.27 2.41 -1.78
N PHE A 160 -6.47 3.23 -1.10
CA PHE A 160 -5.09 3.46 -1.51
C PHE A 160 -4.32 2.15 -1.69
N ASN A 161 -3.74 1.96 -2.87
CA ASN A 161 -2.84 0.85 -3.17
C ASN A 161 -1.84 1.27 -4.26
N ARG A 162 -0.77 0.50 -4.43
CA ARG A 162 0.24 0.65 -5.49
C ARG A 162 0.16 -0.44 -6.55
N GLY A 163 -1.03 -0.95 -6.79
CA GLY A 163 -1.21 -2.23 -7.47
C GLY A 163 -0.89 -3.39 -6.53
N PHE A 164 -1.30 -4.58 -6.91
CA PHE A 164 -1.17 -5.77 -6.06
C PHE A 164 -0.21 -6.78 -6.65
N ASP A 165 0.53 -7.45 -5.76
CA ASP A 165 1.46 -8.53 -6.06
C ASP A 165 1.53 -9.49 -4.87
N THR A 166 1.96 -10.70 -5.08
CA THR A 166 2.23 -11.69 -4.02
C THR A 166 3.59 -11.49 -3.35
N ASN A 167 4.41 -10.63 -3.92
CA ASN A 167 5.74 -10.29 -3.44
C ASN A 167 6.60 -11.55 -3.18
N PHE A 168 7.22 -11.68 -2.01
CA PHE A 168 8.18 -12.76 -1.71
C PHE A 168 7.56 -14.14 -1.47
N TYR A 169 6.22 -14.29 -1.52
CA TYR A 169 5.60 -15.59 -1.26
C TYR A 169 5.96 -16.68 -2.27
N PHE A 170 6.20 -16.30 -3.52
CA PHE A 170 6.47 -17.27 -4.60
C PHE A 170 7.83 -17.09 -5.27
N ASN A 171 8.80 -16.45 -4.58
CA ASN A 171 10.15 -16.21 -5.09
C ASN A 171 10.21 -15.52 -6.47
N THR A 172 9.16 -14.86 -6.88
CA THR A 172 9.18 -14.03 -8.07
C THR A 172 9.83 -12.69 -7.75
N PRO A 173 10.58 -12.09 -8.68
CA PRO A 173 10.98 -10.69 -8.51
C PRO A 173 9.71 -9.86 -8.27
N PHE A 174 9.67 -9.11 -7.18
CA PHE A 174 8.53 -8.24 -6.93
C PHE A 174 8.46 -7.14 -7.99
N GLU A 175 7.24 -6.83 -8.41
CA GLU A 175 6.99 -5.74 -9.33
C GLU A 175 7.03 -4.40 -8.59
N THR A 176 7.47 -3.38 -9.30
CA THR A 176 7.45 -2.00 -8.80
C THR A 176 6.26 -1.23 -9.37
N SER A 177 5.85 -0.18 -8.68
CA SER A 177 4.71 0.63 -9.07
C SER A 177 5.04 2.12 -8.96
N GLU A 178 4.46 2.90 -9.81
CA GLU A 178 4.62 4.35 -9.80
C GLU A 178 3.82 4.88 -8.60
N ASP A 179 2.84 5.11 -8.24
CA ASP A 179 2.22 5.68 -7.04
C ASP A 179 0.83 5.05 -6.78
N ASN A 180 -0.06 5.85 -6.26
CA ASN A 180 -1.41 5.44 -5.94
C ASN A 180 -2.17 4.94 -7.18
N GLN A 181 -2.55 3.67 -7.18
CA GLN A 181 -3.34 3.00 -8.20
C GLN A 181 -4.82 2.86 -7.80
N SER A 182 -5.24 3.50 -6.69
CA SER A 182 -6.62 3.39 -6.25
C SER A 182 -7.60 3.97 -7.27
N LYS A 183 -8.75 3.31 -7.40
CA LYS A 183 -9.84 3.70 -8.29
C LYS A 183 -10.41 5.08 -7.94
N TYR A 184 -10.31 5.48 -6.66
CA TYR A 184 -10.82 6.74 -6.15
C TYR A 184 -9.73 7.51 -5.41
N ILE A 185 -9.63 8.79 -5.72
CA ILE A 185 -8.76 9.73 -5.02
C ILE A 185 -9.65 10.64 -4.19
N LYS A 186 -9.35 10.75 -2.88
CA LYS A 186 -10.01 11.74 -2.03
C LYS A 186 -9.56 13.13 -2.45
N LYS A 187 -10.53 13.96 -2.85
CA LYS A 187 -10.30 15.36 -3.17
C LYS A 187 -10.91 16.20 -2.05
N ASP A 188 -10.11 17.08 -1.48
CA ASP A 188 -10.61 18.05 -0.50
C ASP A 188 -11.35 19.16 -1.23
N ILE A 189 -12.64 19.28 -0.99
CA ILE A 189 -13.54 20.22 -1.68
C ILE A 189 -14.04 21.34 -0.78
N GLY A 190 -13.80 21.25 0.54
CA GLY A 190 -14.36 22.27 1.43
C GLY A 190 -14.23 21.92 2.91
N GLN A 191 -14.71 22.83 3.72
CA GLN A 191 -14.77 22.71 5.16
C GLN A 191 -16.17 22.95 5.69
N VAL A 192 -16.62 22.10 6.61
CA VAL A 192 -17.85 22.34 7.37
C VAL A 192 -17.65 23.56 8.27
N VAL A 193 -18.50 24.57 8.10
CA VAL A 193 -18.48 25.81 8.85
C VAL A 193 -19.50 25.77 9.98
N ASN A 194 -20.70 25.21 9.70
CA ASN A 194 -21.78 25.18 10.68
C ASN A 194 -22.70 23.97 10.42
N TYR A 195 -23.44 23.58 11.46
CA TYR A 195 -24.50 22.59 11.37
C TYR A 195 -25.78 23.10 12.02
N TYR A 196 -26.85 23.14 11.25
CA TYR A 196 -28.17 23.64 11.66
C TYR A 196 -29.07 22.47 12.08
N ASN A 197 -29.07 22.14 13.35
CA ASN A 197 -29.82 21.01 13.92
C ASN A 197 -31.32 21.02 13.60
N ARG A 198 -31.96 22.21 13.56
CA ARG A 198 -33.43 22.31 13.36
C ARG A 198 -33.87 21.86 11.96
N VAL A 199 -33.04 22.07 10.97
CA VAL A 199 -33.35 21.77 9.56
C VAL A 199 -32.47 20.63 9.02
N ASN A 200 -31.60 20.07 9.86
CA ASN A 200 -30.67 19.00 9.53
C ASN A 200 -29.82 19.34 8.29
N ALA A 201 -29.25 20.54 8.29
CA ALA A 201 -28.46 21.05 7.17
C ALA A 201 -27.04 21.42 7.63
N VAL A 202 -26.10 21.22 6.73
CA VAL A 202 -24.68 21.55 6.92
C VAL A 202 -24.32 22.75 6.04
N GLU A 203 -23.66 23.73 6.61
CA GLU A 203 -23.03 24.82 5.88
C GLU A 203 -21.57 24.45 5.56
N ILE A 204 -21.22 24.48 4.29
CA ILE A 204 -19.88 24.12 3.82
C ILE A 204 -19.28 25.33 3.09
N ARG A 205 -18.06 25.71 3.46
CA ARG A 205 -17.23 26.61 2.65
C ARG A 205 -16.52 25.75 1.63
N ILE A 206 -16.86 25.94 0.36
CA ILE A 206 -16.28 25.20 -0.77
C ILE A 206 -15.20 26.02 -1.46
N TRP A 207 -14.14 25.32 -1.91
CA TRP A 207 -13.07 25.86 -2.75
C TRP A 207 -12.82 25.04 -4.02
N ASP A 208 -13.67 24.05 -4.26
CA ASP A 208 -13.66 23.24 -5.47
C ASP A 208 -15.09 22.92 -5.92
N ASP A 209 -15.25 22.40 -7.13
CA ASP A 209 -16.55 22.12 -7.72
C ASP A 209 -17.34 21.07 -6.93
N LEU A 210 -18.59 21.40 -6.62
CA LEU A 210 -19.57 20.50 -5.99
C LEU A 210 -20.93 20.71 -6.67
N LYS A 211 -21.55 19.60 -7.08
CA LYS A 211 -22.84 19.61 -7.77
C LYS A 211 -23.92 18.86 -6.98
N ILE A 212 -25.17 19.20 -7.23
CA ILE A 212 -26.31 18.47 -6.65
C ILE A 212 -26.27 17.02 -7.16
N GLY A 213 -26.26 16.06 -6.23
CA GLY A 213 -26.17 14.64 -6.51
C GLY A 213 -24.79 14.04 -6.24
N ASP A 214 -23.76 14.86 -6.03
CA ASP A 214 -22.44 14.37 -5.64
C ASP A 214 -22.47 13.75 -4.25
N LYS A 215 -21.73 12.67 -4.09
CA LYS A 215 -21.52 12.02 -2.78
C LYS A 215 -20.28 12.62 -2.12
N ILE A 216 -20.43 13.17 -0.94
CA ILE A 216 -19.33 13.72 -0.15
C ILE A 216 -19.14 12.94 1.14
N ILE A 217 -17.89 12.94 1.62
CA ILE A 217 -17.54 12.38 2.93
C ILE A 217 -17.20 13.55 3.85
N ILE A 218 -17.88 13.65 4.98
CA ILE A 218 -17.52 14.60 6.03
C ILE A 218 -16.65 13.88 7.03
N GLN A 219 -15.40 14.34 7.15
CA GLN A 219 -14.43 13.77 8.08
C GLN A 219 -14.25 14.72 9.26
N GLY A 220 -14.49 14.24 10.48
CA GLY A 220 -14.19 14.94 11.72
C GLY A 220 -12.68 14.96 12.03
N LYS A 221 -12.29 15.80 13.01
CA LYS A 221 -10.92 15.85 13.54
C LYS A 221 -10.62 14.63 14.40
#